data_cd0a75893861c966d252155d22a84db4
#
_entry.id   cd0a75893861c966d252155d22a84db4
#
_cell.length_a   1.000
_cell.length_b   1.000
_cell.length_c   1.000
_cell.angle_alpha   90.00
_cell.angle_beta   90.00
_cell.angle_gamma   90.00
#
_symmetry.space_group_name_H-M   'P 1'
#
loop_
_entity.id
_entity.type
_entity.pdbx_description
1 polymer ?
#
loop_
_entity_poly.entity_id
_entity_poly.type
_entity_poly.pdbx_seq_one_letter_code
_entity_poly.pdbx_strand_id
1 'polypeptide(L)'
;MNSIMTSTPPKAERRPHTSTHHGITLTDDYAWLKDANWQQVLREPSLLAPDIRAHLEAENAYSNALLAQTEPLQKQLVAEMRGRIKENDSTVPSPDGPFAYFAKYREGGQHRMIGRQPRDGGDARFILDGDALAEGKKFFKLGNARHSPDHRLEAWSVDDRGSEYFTIRIRDWDSGVDLADVIEESDGGVVWSADSRAFHYVKLDDNHRPMQVYRHRLGTPQSDDVLVYEEQDAGWFTHIHESASGRFCVIAGGDHETSEQRLIDLSRPDEPPRLIAAREGGVQYSVADRGSELFILTNADGAIDFKIVTAPLAAPERANWRDLIAYRPGTYVLDFELYSGHMVRLERANALPSIVIRDLATGEEHAIAFDEAAYSLDTHGGYEFDTTTLRFSYSSMTT
;
A
#
# COMPACT_ATOMS: atom_id res chain seq x y z
N MET A 1 -8.79 47.70 -15.35
CA MET A 1 -8.99 47.40 -13.93
C MET A 1 -10.24 46.55 -13.83
N ASN A 2 -10.09 45.24 -13.80
CA ASN A 2 -11.24 44.34 -13.63
C ASN A 2 -11.68 44.44 -12.16
N SER A 3 -12.93 44.83 -11.97
CA SER A 3 -13.60 44.82 -10.68
C SER A 3 -13.57 43.40 -10.16
N ILE A 4 -12.72 43.15 -9.16
CA ILE A 4 -12.79 41.92 -8.39
C ILE A 4 -14.17 41.96 -7.74
N MET A 5 -15.08 41.11 -8.21
CA MET A 5 -16.35 40.91 -7.50
C MET A 5 -15.97 40.47 -6.09
N THR A 6 -16.26 41.34 -5.11
CA THR A 6 -16.10 41.02 -3.69
C THR A 6 -17.21 40.07 -3.29
N SER A 7 -17.06 38.80 -3.68
CA SER A 7 -17.93 37.78 -3.11
C SER A 7 -17.53 37.60 -1.64
N THR A 8 -18.48 37.72 -0.76
CA THR A 8 -18.26 37.52 0.67
C THR A 8 -18.16 36.01 0.92
N PRO A 9 -17.15 35.54 1.67
CA PRO A 9 -17.07 34.10 2.00
C PRO A 9 -18.32 33.66 2.77
N PRO A 10 -18.83 32.46 2.52
CA PRO A 10 -19.89 31.88 3.30
C PRO A 10 -19.50 31.85 4.78
N LYS A 11 -20.51 32.00 5.66
CA LYS A 11 -20.28 31.88 7.08
C LYS A 11 -21.11 30.72 7.61
N ALA A 12 -20.41 29.75 8.20
CA ALA A 12 -21.10 28.69 8.94
C ALA A 12 -21.90 29.27 10.12
N GLU A 13 -23.09 28.78 10.29
CA GLU A 13 -23.95 29.16 11.44
C GLU A 13 -23.28 28.68 12.75
N ARG A 14 -23.29 29.51 13.75
CA ARG A 14 -22.84 29.10 15.07
C ARG A 14 -23.94 28.33 15.79
N ARG A 15 -23.66 27.05 16.07
CA ARG A 15 -24.54 26.13 16.81
C ARG A 15 -23.76 25.56 17.99
N PRO A 16 -23.66 26.23 19.14
CA PRO A 16 -22.81 25.78 20.24
C PRO A 16 -23.12 24.36 20.68
N HIS A 17 -22.11 23.51 20.64
CA HIS A 17 -22.13 22.14 21.17
C HIS A 17 -21.10 22.03 22.29
N THR A 18 -21.53 21.54 23.46
CA THR A 18 -20.65 21.40 24.63
C THR A 18 -20.35 19.96 24.92
N SER A 19 -19.07 19.63 25.05
CA SER A 19 -18.59 18.31 25.46
C SER A 19 -17.62 18.43 26.64
N THR A 20 -17.56 17.39 27.48
CA THR A 20 -16.63 17.34 28.60
C THR A 20 -15.75 16.11 28.52
N HIS A 21 -14.44 16.32 28.48
CA HIS A 21 -13.44 15.26 28.45
C HIS A 21 -12.40 15.51 29.54
N HIS A 22 -12.10 14.48 30.34
CA HIS A 22 -11.14 14.55 31.46
C HIS A 22 -11.41 15.73 32.43
N GLY A 23 -12.68 16.06 32.65
CA GLY A 23 -13.10 17.20 33.52
C GLY A 23 -12.96 18.60 32.89
N ILE A 24 -12.53 18.67 31.61
CA ILE A 24 -12.45 19.93 30.85
C ILE A 24 -13.65 20.01 29.91
N THR A 25 -14.42 21.13 30.07
CA THR A 25 -15.57 21.42 29.22
C THR A 25 -15.14 22.29 28.04
N LEU A 26 -15.44 21.82 26.84
CA LEU A 26 -15.16 22.50 25.57
C LEU A 26 -16.48 22.86 24.90
N THR A 27 -16.51 24.02 24.25
CA THR A 27 -17.66 24.44 23.42
C THR A 27 -17.15 24.60 21.98
N ASP A 28 -17.77 23.89 21.04
CA ASP A 28 -17.52 23.99 19.61
C ASP A 28 -18.78 24.48 18.90
N ASP A 29 -18.70 25.69 18.32
CA ASP A 29 -19.79 26.30 17.57
C ASP A 29 -20.08 25.61 16.24
N TYR A 30 -19.16 24.76 15.77
CA TYR A 30 -19.17 24.18 14.43
C TYR A 30 -19.17 22.64 14.41
N ALA A 31 -19.36 22.00 15.57
CA ALA A 31 -19.45 20.54 15.68
C ALA A 31 -20.51 19.93 14.73
N TRP A 32 -21.56 20.71 14.36
CA TRP A 32 -22.60 20.27 13.43
C TRP A 32 -22.13 20.02 12.01
N LEU A 33 -20.95 20.57 11.60
CA LEU A 33 -20.36 20.30 10.29
C LEU A 33 -19.82 18.87 10.14
N LYS A 34 -19.63 18.16 11.24
CA LYS A 34 -19.43 16.71 11.24
C LYS A 34 -20.79 16.04 11.29
N ASP A 35 -21.19 15.41 10.19
CA ASP A 35 -22.47 14.69 10.14
C ASP A 35 -22.50 13.56 11.19
N ALA A 36 -23.63 13.42 11.87
CA ALA A 36 -23.80 12.38 12.89
C ALA A 36 -23.72 10.96 12.28
N ASN A 37 -24.10 10.80 11.02
CA ASN A 37 -24.02 9.55 10.26
C ASN A 37 -22.81 9.48 9.31
N TRP A 38 -21.72 10.20 9.62
CA TRP A 38 -20.55 10.35 8.76
C TRP A 38 -20.00 9.01 8.21
N GLN A 39 -20.09 7.93 8.99
CA GLN A 39 -19.67 6.58 8.55
C GLN A 39 -20.50 6.06 7.37
N GLN A 40 -21.81 6.35 7.36
CA GLN A 40 -22.69 6.00 6.23
C GLN A 40 -22.44 6.95 5.05
N VAL A 41 -22.22 8.24 5.32
CA VAL A 41 -21.91 9.24 4.29
C VAL A 41 -20.61 8.90 3.54
N LEU A 42 -19.59 8.33 4.21
CA LEU A 42 -18.39 7.86 3.54
C LEU A 42 -18.68 6.81 2.45
N ARG A 43 -19.63 5.91 2.70
CA ARG A 43 -20.04 4.87 1.75
C ARG A 43 -21.03 5.38 0.71
N GLU A 44 -21.90 6.29 1.10
CA GLU A 44 -22.96 6.84 0.27
C GLU A 44 -23.07 8.36 0.50
N PRO A 45 -22.31 9.18 -0.27
CA PRO A 45 -22.25 10.64 -0.09
C PRO A 45 -23.60 11.36 -0.25
N SER A 46 -24.60 10.72 -0.89
CA SER A 46 -25.94 11.29 -1.04
C SER A 46 -26.67 11.44 0.31
N LEU A 47 -26.25 10.69 1.34
CA LEU A 47 -26.83 10.72 2.70
C LEU A 47 -26.37 11.92 3.54
N LEU A 48 -25.40 12.72 3.06
CA LEU A 48 -24.92 13.91 3.77
C LEU A 48 -26.09 14.85 4.12
N ALA A 49 -26.15 15.31 5.38
CA ALA A 49 -27.18 16.20 5.86
C ALA A 49 -27.33 17.45 4.96
N PRO A 50 -28.55 17.86 4.60
CA PRO A 50 -28.80 18.90 3.59
C PRO A 50 -28.18 20.27 3.94
N ASP A 51 -28.13 20.63 5.22
CA ASP A 51 -27.55 21.89 5.70
C ASP A 51 -26.02 21.90 5.62
N ILE A 52 -25.36 20.77 5.91
CA ILE A 52 -23.92 20.58 5.70
C ILE A 52 -23.61 20.65 4.21
N ARG A 53 -24.37 19.94 3.38
CA ARG A 53 -24.24 19.97 1.92
C ARG A 53 -24.37 21.38 1.38
N ALA A 54 -25.39 22.11 1.78
CA ALA A 54 -25.62 23.48 1.33
C ALA A 54 -24.45 24.42 1.70
N HIS A 55 -23.87 24.25 2.88
CA HIS A 55 -22.69 25.02 3.29
C HIS A 55 -21.46 24.67 2.43
N LEU A 56 -21.17 23.39 2.20
CA LEU A 56 -20.04 22.96 1.35
C LEU A 56 -20.19 23.41 -0.11
N GLU A 57 -21.41 23.36 -0.65
CA GLU A 57 -21.70 23.86 -2.01
C GLU A 57 -21.52 25.39 -2.10
N ALA A 58 -21.89 26.14 -1.07
CA ALA A 58 -21.65 27.59 -1.02
C ALA A 58 -20.15 27.92 -0.94
N GLU A 59 -19.37 27.16 -0.13
CA GLU A 59 -17.90 27.30 -0.08
C GLU A 59 -17.25 26.98 -1.44
N ASN A 60 -17.69 25.93 -2.10
CA ASN A 60 -17.21 25.58 -3.44
C ASN A 60 -17.55 26.66 -4.47
N ALA A 61 -18.78 27.21 -4.44
CA ALA A 61 -19.18 28.29 -5.33
C ALA A 61 -18.34 29.56 -5.11
N TYR A 62 -18.07 29.90 -3.85
CA TYR A 62 -17.19 31.01 -3.48
C TYR A 62 -15.76 30.82 -4.00
N SER A 63 -15.15 29.65 -3.73
CA SER A 63 -13.81 29.31 -4.19
C SER A 63 -13.70 29.34 -5.70
N ASN A 64 -14.67 28.75 -6.41
CA ASN A 64 -14.71 28.75 -7.87
C ASN A 64 -14.79 30.18 -8.44
N ALA A 65 -15.62 31.05 -7.84
CA ALA A 65 -15.74 32.44 -8.28
C ALA A 65 -14.43 33.22 -8.09
N LEU A 66 -13.72 33.01 -6.96
CA LEU A 66 -12.42 33.67 -6.72
C LEU A 66 -11.33 33.15 -7.66
N LEU A 67 -11.30 31.84 -7.89
CA LEU A 67 -10.26 31.19 -8.70
C LEU A 67 -10.53 31.26 -10.21
N ALA A 68 -11.73 31.68 -10.65
CA ALA A 68 -12.09 31.74 -12.06
C ALA A 68 -11.08 32.53 -12.92
N GLN A 69 -10.53 33.63 -12.39
CA GLN A 69 -9.52 34.42 -13.07
C GLN A 69 -8.20 33.66 -13.34
N THR A 70 -7.93 32.57 -12.61
CA THR A 70 -6.72 31.75 -12.78
C THR A 70 -6.90 30.60 -13.77
N GLU A 71 -8.12 30.30 -14.21
CA GLU A 71 -8.40 29.17 -15.11
C GLU A 71 -7.53 29.14 -16.38
N PRO A 72 -7.30 30.28 -17.09
CA PRO A 72 -6.43 30.25 -18.26
C PRO A 72 -5.00 29.80 -17.92
N LEU A 73 -4.47 30.31 -16.80
CA LEU A 73 -3.15 29.92 -16.33
C LEU A 73 -3.11 28.45 -15.88
N GLN A 74 -4.14 27.98 -15.17
CA GLN A 74 -4.26 26.57 -14.79
C GLN A 74 -4.22 25.65 -16.01
N LYS A 75 -5.00 25.97 -17.06
CA LYS A 75 -5.02 25.21 -18.31
C LYS A 75 -3.66 25.20 -19.00
N GLN A 76 -2.98 26.33 -19.03
CA GLN A 76 -1.63 26.43 -19.58
C GLN A 76 -0.65 25.57 -18.79
N LEU A 77 -0.61 25.69 -17.47
CA LEU A 77 0.30 24.93 -16.60
C LEU A 77 0.05 23.42 -16.68
N VAL A 78 -1.22 23.00 -16.71
CA VAL A 78 -1.59 21.58 -16.91
C VAL A 78 -1.05 21.07 -18.25
N ALA A 79 -1.22 21.83 -19.33
CA ALA A 79 -0.72 21.45 -20.65
C ALA A 79 0.82 21.37 -20.69
N GLU A 80 1.51 22.31 -20.04
CA GLU A 80 2.99 22.31 -19.94
C GLU A 80 3.49 21.12 -19.11
N MET A 81 2.89 20.84 -17.95
CA MET A 81 3.26 19.70 -17.10
C MET A 81 3.02 18.38 -17.83
N ARG A 82 1.85 18.24 -18.44
CA ARG A 82 1.47 17.03 -19.20
C ARG A 82 2.41 16.80 -20.39
N GLY A 83 2.80 17.86 -21.10
CA GLY A 83 3.74 17.78 -22.21
C GLY A 83 5.17 17.34 -21.85
N ARG A 84 5.50 17.28 -20.55
CA ARG A 84 6.79 16.76 -20.05
C ARG A 84 6.71 15.29 -19.68
N ILE A 85 5.53 14.69 -19.64
CA ILE A 85 5.29 13.31 -19.24
C ILE A 85 5.18 12.44 -20.50
N LYS A 86 5.88 11.31 -20.51
CA LYS A 86 5.68 10.28 -21.52
C LYS A 86 4.39 9.52 -21.16
N GLU A 87 3.27 9.91 -21.78
CA GLU A 87 1.97 9.33 -21.43
C GLU A 87 1.87 7.83 -21.79
N ASN A 88 2.38 7.43 -22.96
CA ASN A 88 2.43 6.02 -23.34
C ASN A 88 3.64 5.35 -22.67
N ASP A 89 3.52 5.06 -21.40
CA ASP A 89 4.59 4.50 -20.59
C ASP A 89 4.19 3.18 -19.92
N SER A 90 5.18 2.38 -19.56
CA SER A 90 5.00 1.10 -18.90
C SER A 90 6.04 0.91 -17.81
N THR A 91 5.65 0.18 -16.76
CA THR A 91 6.64 -0.36 -15.81
C THR A 91 7.55 -1.36 -16.53
N VAL A 92 8.75 -1.56 -16.00
CA VAL A 92 9.64 -2.63 -16.46
C VAL A 92 8.97 -3.98 -16.15
N PRO A 93 8.80 -4.87 -17.14
CA PRO A 93 8.18 -6.17 -16.89
C PRO A 93 8.92 -6.97 -15.82
N SER A 94 8.19 -7.47 -14.82
CA SER A 94 8.74 -8.21 -13.67
C SER A 94 8.50 -9.71 -13.87
N PRO A 95 9.57 -10.54 -14.00
CA PRO A 95 9.43 -11.98 -14.19
C PRO A 95 8.80 -12.66 -12.98
N ASP A 96 7.93 -13.63 -13.28
CA ASP A 96 7.42 -14.63 -12.34
C ASP A 96 7.03 -15.88 -13.10
N GLY A 97 7.75 -16.97 -12.85
CA GLY A 97 7.56 -18.24 -13.57
C GLY A 97 7.63 -18.07 -15.10
N PRO A 98 6.58 -18.48 -15.84
CA PRO A 98 6.59 -18.43 -17.31
C PRO A 98 6.29 -17.04 -17.89
N PHE A 99 5.97 -16.06 -17.06
CA PHE A 99 5.52 -14.74 -17.50
C PHE A 99 6.37 -13.60 -16.92
N ALA A 100 6.22 -12.41 -17.51
CA ALA A 100 6.67 -11.15 -16.93
C ALA A 100 5.46 -10.18 -16.89
N TYR A 101 5.16 -9.65 -15.70
CA TYR A 101 4.00 -8.82 -15.42
C TYR A 101 4.36 -7.35 -15.45
N PHE A 102 3.45 -6.51 -15.93
CA PHE A 102 3.67 -5.07 -16.01
C PHE A 102 2.36 -4.30 -16.04
N ALA A 103 2.45 -3.01 -15.71
CA ALA A 103 1.41 -2.05 -15.93
C ALA A 103 1.78 -1.10 -17.06
N LYS A 104 0.80 -0.66 -17.84
CA LYS A 104 0.99 0.26 -18.95
C LYS A 104 -0.09 1.32 -18.96
N TYR A 105 0.28 2.56 -19.30
CA TYR A 105 -0.66 3.62 -19.65
C TYR A 105 -0.71 3.78 -21.16
N ARG A 106 -1.85 4.23 -21.68
CA ARG A 106 -1.99 4.63 -23.08
C ARG A 106 -2.00 6.16 -23.18
N GLU A 107 -1.61 6.69 -24.33
CA GLU A 107 -1.70 8.12 -24.61
C GLU A 107 -3.14 8.59 -24.42
N GLY A 108 -3.34 9.68 -23.69
CA GLY A 108 -4.65 10.21 -23.33
C GLY A 108 -5.41 9.44 -22.25
N GLY A 109 -4.93 8.26 -21.84
CA GLY A 109 -5.54 7.44 -20.77
C GLY A 109 -5.36 8.06 -19.39
N GLN A 110 -6.28 7.73 -18.48
CA GLN A 110 -6.23 8.14 -17.08
C GLN A 110 -5.87 6.96 -16.16
N HIS A 111 -6.13 5.74 -16.60
CA HIS A 111 -5.98 4.53 -15.78
C HIS A 111 -5.00 3.55 -16.43
N ARG A 112 -4.33 2.80 -15.56
CA ARG A 112 -3.39 1.77 -16.01
C ARG A 112 -4.12 0.56 -16.59
N MET A 113 -3.45 -0.09 -17.52
CA MET A 113 -3.73 -1.44 -17.97
C MET A 113 -2.81 -2.40 -17.24
N ILE A 114 -3.31 -3.56 -16.81
CA ILE A 114 -2.51 -4.61 -16.20
C ILE A 114 -2.33 -5.74 -17.21
N GLY A 115 -1.10 -6.14 -17.43
CA GLY A 115 -0.76 -7.11 -18.45
C GLY A 115 0.40 -8.01 -18.07
N ARG A 116 0.57 -9.07 -18.87
CA ARG A 116 1.74 -9.95 -18.84
C ARG A 116 2.18 -10.31 -20.27
N GLN A 117 3.42 -10.70 -20.39
CA GLN A 117 3.99 -11.26 -21.61
C GLN A 117 4.74 -12.55 -21.26
N PRO A 118 5.06 -13.42 -22.23
CA PRO A 118 5.99 -14.54 -21.99
C PRO A 118 7.30 -14.03 -21.39
N ARG A 119 7.90 -14.79 -20.48
CA ARG A 119 9.13 -14.40 -19.77
C ARG A 119 10.26 -13.96 -20.72
N ASP A 120 10.43 -14.67 -21.81
CA ASP A 120 11.50 -14.45 -22.78
C ASP A 120 11.13 -13.40 -23.85
N GLY A 121 10.04 -12.66 -23.62
CA GLY A 121 9.51 -11.70 -24.56
C GLY A 121 8.45 -12.30 -25.50
N GLY A 122 7.71 -11.44 -26.18
CA GLY A 122 6.61 -11.81 -27.06
C GLY A 122 5.40 -10.92 -26.89
N ASP A 123 4.26 -11.34 -27.46
CA ASP A 123 3.04 -10.55 -27.44
C ASP A 123 2.47 -10.41 -26.03
N ALA A 124 2.23 -9.15 -25.66
CA ALA A 124 1.62 -8.83 -24.37
C ALA A 124 0.10 -9.12 -24.41
N ARG A 125 -0.39 -9.69 -23.30
CA ARG A 125 -1.82 -9.84 -23.03
C ARG A 125 -2.21 -8.99 -21.83
N PHE A 126 -3.30 -8.23 -21.97
CA PHE A 126 -3.84 -7.39 -20.91
C PHE A 126 -5.09 -8.06 -20.33
N ILE A 127 -5.14 -8.11 -18.99
CA ILE A 127 -6.27 -8.66 -18.24
C ILE A 127 -7.21 -7.57 -17.73
N LEU A 128 -6.67 -6.40 -17.40
CA LEU A 128 -7.43 -5.24 -16.97
C LEU A 128 -7.11 -4.05 -17.88
N ASP A 129 -8.14 -3.36 -18.27
CA ASP A 129 -8.10 -2.07 -18.95
C ASP A 129 -8.84 -1.06 -18.07
N GLY A 130 -8.09 -0.28 -17.31
CA GLY A 130 -8.65 0.65 -16.34
C GLY A 130 -9.53 1.73 -16.99
N ASP A 131 -9.16 2.22 -18.19
CA ASP A 131 -9.98 3.22 -18.89
C ASP A 131 -11.31 2.63 -19.37
N ALA A 132 -11.30 1.40 -19.90
CA ALA A 132 -12.52 0.70 -20.29
C ALA A 132 -13.41 0.37 -19.08
N LEU A 133 -12.82 0.00 -17.94
CA LEU A 133 -13.56 -0.26 -16.71
C LEU A 133 -14.15 1.01 -16.07
N ALA A 134 -13.55 2.17 -16.32
CA ALA A 134 -14.00 3.47 -15.84
C ALA A 134 -15.12 4.08 -16.69
N GLU A 135 -15.36 3.55 -17.89
CA GLU A 135 -16.34 4.13 -18.83
C GLU A 135 -17.73 4.23 -18.19
N GLY A 136 -18.33 5.42 -18.27
CA GLY A 136 -19.66 5.71 -17.72
C GLY A 136 -19.72 5.87 -16.19
N LYS A 137 -18.63 5.72 -15.47
CA LYS A 137 -18.56 5.90 -14.02
C LYS A 137 -18.25 7.35 -13.65
N LYS A 138 -18.86 7.84 -12.57
CA LYS A 138 -18.58 9.17 -12.02
C LYS A 138 -17.23 9.23 -11.30
N PHE A 139 -16.83 8.13 -10.70
CA PHE A 139 -15.56 7.91 -10.03
C PHE A 139 -15.05 6.50 -10.33
N PHE A 140 -13.75 6.35 -10.49
CA PHE A 140 -13.11 5.05 -10.66
C PHE A 140 -11.66 5.12 -10.21
N LYS A 141 -11.28 4.22 -9.32
CA LYS A 141 -9.90 4.03 -8.86
C LYS A 141 -9.58 2.53 -8.93
N LEU A 142 -8.72 2.14 -9.86
CA LEU A 142 -8.15 0.80 -9.89
C LEU A 142 -7.14 0.70 -8.74
N GLY A 143 -7.41 -0.20 -7.80
CA GLY A 143 -6.55 -0.47 -6.65
C GLY A 143 -5.43 -1.44 -6.97
N ASN A 144 -5.24 -2.47 -6.17
CA ASN A 144 -4.23 -3.50 -6.38
C ASN A 144 -4.65 -4.47 -7.50
N ALA A 145 -3.64 -5.10 -8.09
CA ALA A 145 -3.78 -6.25 -8.97
C ALA A 145 -2.65 -7.24 -8.65
N ARG A 146 -3.00 -8.49 -8.36
CA ARG A 146 -2.07 -9.53 -7.98
C ARG A 146 -2.47 -10.87 -8.60
N HIS A 147 -1.62 -11.43 -9.44
CA HIS A 147 -1.85 -12.75 -10.03
C HIS A 147 -1.69 -13.86 -8.99
N SER A 148 -2.40 -14.97 -9.21
CA SER A 148 -2.29 -16.17 -8.39
C SER A 148 -0.96 -16.91 -8.64
N PRO A 149 -0.43 -17.69 -7.68
CA PRO A 149 0.80 -18.48 -7.84
C PRO A 149 0.80 -19.43 -9.04
N ASP A 150 -0.36 -19.93 -9.47
CA ASP A 150 -0.50 -20.76 -10.67
C ASP A 150 -0.67 -19.95 -11.97
N HIS A 151 -0.59 -18.62 -11.91
CA HIS A 151 -0.71 -17.67 -13.02
C HIS A 151 -2.03 -17.71 -13.79
N ARG A 152 -3.08 -18.34 -13.25
CA ARG A 152 -4.38 -18.49 -13.92
C ARG A 152 -5.36 -17.39 -13.58
N LEU A 153 -5.24 -16.79 -12.41
CA LEU A 153 -6.16 -15.82 -11.88
C LEU A 153 -5.46 -14.48 -11.60
N GLU A 154 -6.23 -13.40 -11.63
CA GLU A 154 -5.84 -12.07 -11.20
C GLU A 154 -6.83 -11.58 -10.16
N ALA A 155 -6.40 -11.39 -8.92
CA ALA A 155 -7.16 -10.64 -7.94
C ALA A 155 -6.94 -9.15 -8.20
N TRP A 156 -8.02 -8.41 -8.36
CA TRP A 156 -7.96 -6.98 -8.60
C TRP A 156 -9.01 -6.25 -7.78
N SER A 157 -8.73 -5.01 -7.43
CA SER A 157 -9.61 -4.23 -6.59
C SER A 157 -9.99 -2.90 -7.20
N VAL A 158 -11.17 -2.42 -6.85
CA VAL A 158 -11.73 -1.18 -7.36
C VAL A 158 -12.51 -0.43 -6.28
N ASP A 159 -12.33 0.90 -6.25
CA ASP A 159 -13.26 1.83 -5.63
C ASP A 159 -13.93 2.62 -6.76
N ASP A 160 -15.24 2.47 -6.94
CA ASP A 160 -16.03 3.17 -7.93
C ASP A 160 -17.02 4.18 -7.32
N ARG A 161 -16.86 4.48 -6.03
CA ARG A 161 -17.66 5.44 -5.26
C ARG A 161 -16.87 6.62 -4.70
N GLY A 162 -15.54 6.51 -4.60
CA GLY A 162 -14.67 7.50 -3.95
C GLY A 162 -14.67 7.36 -2.44
N SER A 163 -15.01 6.18 -1.93
CA SER A 163 -15.12 5.88 -0.50
C SER A 163 -13.84 5.35 0.11
N GLU A 164 -12.88 4.95 -0.74
CA GLU A 164 -11.66 4.21 -0.37
C GLU A 164 -11.93 2.84 0.29
N TYR A 165 -13.20 2.38 0.32
CA TYR A 165 -13.53 0.98 0.51
C TYR A 165 -13.43 0.28 -0.83
N PHE A 166 -12.47 -0.62 -0.96
CA PHE A 166 -12.27 -1.34 -2.21
C PHE A 166 -13.08 -2.62 -2.25
N THR A 167 -13.58 -2.93 -3.45
CA THR A 167 -14.16 -4.22 -3.78
C THR A 167 -13.11 -5.06 -4.50
N ILE A 168 -12.78 -6.24 -3.97
CA ILE A 168 -11.89 -7.20 -4.62
C ILE A 168 -12.72 -8.12 -5.52
N ARG A 169 -12.20 -8.38 -6.73
CA ARG A 169 -12.73 -9.30 -7.73
C ARG A 169 -11.63 -10.22 -8.24
N ILE A 170 -12.02 -11.37 -8.75
CA ILE A 170 -11.08 -12.36 -9.27
C ILE A 170 -11.37 -12.57 -10.75
N ARG A 171 -10.39 -12.33 -11.62
CA ARG A 171 -10.50 -12.49 -13.07
C ARG A 171 -9.67 -13.66 -13.55
N ASP A 172 -10.25 -14.51 -14.39
CA ASP A 172 -9.56 -15.62 -15.03
C ASP A 172 -8.80 -15.13 -16.26
N TRP A 173 -7.51 -15.46 -16.33
CA TRP A 173 -6.63 -15.04 -17.42
C TRP A 173 -6.99 -15.64 -18.77
N ASP A 174 -7.58 -16.83 -18.81
CA ASP A 174 -7.88 -17.49 -20.07
C ASP A 174 -9.17 -16.94 -20.70
N SER A 175 -10.22 -16.80 -19.91
CA SER A 175 -11.50 -16.28 -20.38
C SER A 175 -11.60 -14.77 -20.37
N GLY A 176 -10.82 -14.06 -19.54
CA GLY A 176 -10.94 -12.63 -19.30
C GLY A 176 -12.20 -12.24 -18.50
N VAL A 177 -12.88 -13.20 -17.87
CA VAL A 177 -14.14 -13.00 -17.15
C VAL A 177 -13.91 -13.07 -15.65
N ASP A 178 -14.60 -12.22 -14.89
CA ASP A 178 -14.58 -12.26 -13.43
C ASP A 178 -15.35 -13.50 -12.92
N LEU A 179 -14.78 -14.15 -11.90
CA LEU A 179 -15.48 -15.17 -11.13
C LEU A 179 -16.63 -14.56 -10.32
N ALA A 180 -17.42 -15.40 -9.67
CA ALA A 180 -18.51 -14.94 -8.82
C ALA A 180 -18.06 -14.34 -7.48
N ASP A 181 -16.80 -14.52 -7.13
CA ASP A 181 -16.19 -14.06 -5.89
C ASP A 181 -16.08 -12.52 -5.87
N VAL A 182 -16.72 -11.92 -4.87
CA VAL A 182 -16.73 -10.45 -4.65
C VAL A 182 -16.55 -10.19 -3.17
N ILE A 183 -15.49 -9.43 -2.83
CA ILE A 183 -15.17 -9.07 -1.46
C ILE A 183 -15.30 -7.56 -1.31
N GLU A 184 -16.20 -7.13 -0.48
CA GLU A 184 -16.47 -5.70 -0.22
C GLU A 184 -15.77 -5.22 1.05
N GLU A 185 -15.68 -3.89 1.21
CA GLU A 185 -15.16 -3.21 2.42
C GLU A 185 -13.70 -3.57 2.76
N SER A 186 -12.88 -3.83 1.75
CA SER A 186 -11.46 -4.16 1.92
C SER A 186 -10.55 -2.94 1.71
N ASP A 187 -9.26 -3.07 2.09
CA ASP A 187 -8.19 -2.14 1.70
C ASP A 187 -7.73 -2.35 0.24
N GLY A 188 -8.22 -3.41 -0.40
CA GLY A 188 -7.95 -3.76 -1.78
C GLY A 188 -6.73 -4.66 -2.01
N GLY A 189 -5.96 -4.98 -0.98
CA GLY A 189 -4.81 -5.88 -1.07
C GLY A 189 -5.19 -7.34 -0.89
N VAL A 190 -4.42 -8.25 -1.51
CA VAL A 190 -4.56 -9.70 -1.34
C VAL A 190 -3.21 -10.39 -1.21
N VAL A 191 -3.17 -11.47 -0.44
CA VAL A 191 -2.06 -12.43 -0.40
C VAL A 191 -2.61 -13.82 -0.66
N TRP A 192 -2.22 -14.42 -1.78
CA TRP A 192 -2.71 -15.72 -2.21
C TRP A 192 -2.16 -16.87 -1.35
N SER A 193 -2.97 -17.93 -1.16
CA SER A 193 -2.45 -19.22 -0.69
C SER A 193 -1.61 -19.90 -1.78
N ALA A 194 -0.65 -20.73 -1.39
CA ALA A 194 0.27 -21.37 -2.32
C ALA A 194 -0.43 -22.27 -3.37
N ASP A 195 -1.63 -22.77 -3.07
CA ASP A 195 -2.43 -23.59 -3.96
C ASP A 195 -3.39 -22.80 -4.86
N SER A 196 -3.35 -21.45 -4.80
CA SER A 196 -4.21 -20.54 -5.58
C SER A 196 -5.73 -20.71 -5.32
N ARG A 197 -6.14 -21.32 -4.20
CA ARG A 197 -7.55 -21.60 -3.91
C ARG A 197 -8.15 -20.70 -2.84
N ALA A 198 -7.33 -19.93 -2.18
CA ALA A 198 -7.73 -18.98 -1.17
C ALA A 198 -6.80 -17.77 -1.19
N PHE A 199 -7.22 -16.69 -0.54
CA PHE A 199 -6.35 -15.54 -0.28
C PHE A 199 -6.72 -14.88 1.04
N HIS A 200 -5.74 -14.16 1.61
CA HIS A 200 -5.96 -13.29 2.75
C HIS A 200 -6.18 -11.86 2.26
N TYR A 201 -7.01 -11.11 2.99
CA TYR A 201 -7.28 -9.70 2.73
C TYR A 201 -7.54 -8.95 4.05
N VAL A 202 -7.41 -7.64 4.02
CA VAL A 202 -7.73 -6.78 5.17
C VAL A 202 -9.11 -6.17 4.96
N LYS A 203 -9.97 -6.33 5.96
CA LYS A 203 -11.27 -5.67 6.01
C LYS A 203 -11.16 -4.38 6.82
N LEU A 204 -11.76 -3.31 6.30
CA LEU A 204 -11.88 -2.03 6.98
C LEU A 204 -13.09 -2.03 7.91
N ASP A 205 -12.95 -1.43 9.08
CA ASP A 205 -14.06 -1.24 10.01
C ASP A 205 -14.95 -0.03 9.62
N ASP A 206 -15.97 0.24 10.41
CA ASP A 206 -16.88 1.36 10.21
C ASP A 206 -16.20 2.75 10.35
N ASN A 207 -15.03 2.82 10.93
CA ASN A 207 -14.21 4.02 11.03
C ASN A 207 -13.16 4.12 9.92
N HIS A 208 -13.26 3.26 8.89
CA HIS A 208 -12.33 3.18 7.78
C HIS A 208 -10.91 2.76 8.23
N ARG A 209 -10.82 1.91 9.26
CA ARG A 209 -9.53 1.46 9.77
C ARG A 209 -9.27 0.01 9.40
N PRO A 210 -8.05 -0.35 8.96
CA PRO A 210 -7.65 -1.73 8.66
C PRO A 210 -7.37 -2.49 9.96
N MET A 211 -8.39 -3.20 10.47
CA MET A 211 -8.33 -3.86 11.77
C MET A 211 -8.40 -5.38 11.69
N GLN A 212 -8.96 -5.91 10.63
CA GLN A 212 -9.29 -7.34 10.56
C GLN A 212 -8.68 -8.00 9.33
N VAL A 213 -8.01 -9.14 9.51
CA VAL A 213 -7.53 -10.00 8.43
C VAL A 213 -8.45 -11.18 8.28
N TYR A 214 -8.99 -11.35 7.09
CA TYR A 214 -9.84 -12.49 6.72
C TYR A 214 -9.13 -13.36 5.71
N ARG A 215 -9.59 -14.61 5.64
CA ARG A 215 -9.27 -15.55 4.57
C ARG A 215 -10.52 -15.89 3.80
N HIS A 216 -10.48 -15.64 2.49
CA HIS A 216 -11.50 -16.03 1.53
C HIS A 216 -11.08 -17.30 0.81
N ARG A 217 -12.04 -18.23 0.59
CA ARG A 217 -11.89 -19.43 -0.24
C ARG A 217 -12.65 -19.22 -1.54
N LEU A 218 -11.99 -19.39 -2.68
CA LEU A 218 -12.63 -19.22 -3.98
C LEU A 218 -13.87 -20.10 -4.14
N GLY A 219 -14.92 -19.51 -4.71
CA GLY A 219 -16.21 -20.14 -4.94
C GLY A 219 -17.14 -20.15 -3.72
N THR A 220 -16.80 -19.46 -2.64
CA THR A 220 -17.70 -19.28 -1.48
C THR A 220 -18.15 -17.81 -1.37
N PRO A 221 -19.30 -17.53 -0.75
CA PRO A 221 -19.69 -16.15 -0.48
C PRO A 221 -18.80 -15.53 0.61
N GLN A 222 -18.61 -14.20 0.59
CA GLN A 222 -17.84 -13.47 1.61
C GLN A 222 -18.34 -13.72 3.04
N SER A 223 -19.62 -14.02 3.24
CA SER A 223 -20.16 -14.35 4.57
C SER A 223 -19.56 -15.60 5.21
N ASP A 224 -18.93 -16.46 4.41
CA ASP A 224 -18.29 -17.69 4.87
C ASP A 224 -16.79 -17.49 5.15
N ASP A 225 -16.28 -16.27 4.97
CA ASP A 225 -14.88 -15.95 5.19
C ASP A 225 -14.49 -16.10 6.66
N VAL A 226 -13.28 -16.60 6.86
CA VAL A 226 -12.76 -16.87 8.19
C VAL A 226 -11.95 -15.68 8.70
N LEU A 227 -12.35 -15.11 9.84
CA LEU A 227 -11.54 -14.14 10.55
C LEU A 227 -10.28 -14.81 11.09
N VAL A 228 -9.11 -14.36 10.63
CA VAL A 228 -7.80 -14.92 10.96
C VAL A 228 -7.11 -14.14 12.06
N TYR A 229 -7.25 -12.82 12.03
CA TYR A 229 -6.66 -11.91 13.00
C TYR A 229 -7.50 -10.65 13.13
N GLU A 230 -7.60 -10.13 14.34
CA GLU A 230 -8.23 -8.86 14.65
C GLU A 230 -7.35 -8.05 15.59
N GLU A 231 -7.02 -6.82 15.21
CA GLU A 231 -6.34 -5.86 16.07
C GLU A 231 -7.37 -5.25 17.04
N GLN A 232 -7.02 -5.26 18.34
CA GLN A 232 -7.92 -4.76 19.40
C GLN A 232 -7.65 -3.31 19.77
N ASP A 233 -6.46 -2.81 19.45
CA ASP A 233 -6.09 -1.43 19.73
C ASP A 233 -6.47 -0.52 18.57
N ALA A 234 -7.46 0.35 18.78
CA ALA A 234 -7.93 1.31 17.78
C ALA A 234 -6.86 2.34 17.36
N GLY A 235 -5.74 2.46 18.05
CA GLY A 235 -4.58 3.26 17.67
C GLY A 235 -3.69 2.60 16.62
N TRP A 236 -3.88 1.30 16.37
CA TRP A 236 -3.05 0.50 15.48
C TRP A 236 -3.66 0.35 14.09
N PHE A 237 -2.82 0.01 13.11
CA PHE A 237 -3.19 -0.33 11.74
C PHE A 237 -2.66 -1.72 11.41
N THR A 238 -3.43 -2.48 10.65
CA THR A 238 -3.06 -3.83 10.22
C THR A 238 -2.91 -3.87 8.71
N HIS A 239 -1.80 -4.41 8.23
CA HIS A 239 -1.52 -4.64 6.82
C HIS A 239 -1.09 -6.08 6.59
N ILE A 240 -1.23 -6.56 5.37
CA ILE A 240 -0.71 -7.85 4.96
C ILE A 240 0.18 -7.71 3.73
N HIS A 241 1.20 -8.55 3.65
CA HIS A 241 2.00 -8.72 2.45
C HIS A 241 2.55 -10.14 2.37
N GLU A 242 2.88 -10.56 1.17
CA GLU A 242 3.58 -11.82 0.93
C GLU A 242 5.06 -11.65 1.24
N SER A 243 5.66 -12.60 1.96
CA SER A 243 7.11 -12.60 2.17
C SER A 243 7.86 -12.81 0.85
N ALA A 244 9.06 -12.25 0.72
CA ALA A 244 9.86 -12.34 -0.50
C ALA A 244 10.10 -13.79 -0.97
N SER A 245 10.13 -14.75 -0.03
CA SER A 245 10.23 -16.18 -0.33
C SER A 245 8.97 -16.82 -0.91
N GLY A 246 7.82 -16.11 -0.87
CA GLY A 246 6.51 -16.65 -1.25
C GLY A 246 5.91 -17.66 -0.25
N ARG A 247 6.56 -17.84 0.93
CA ARG A 247 6.10 -18.85 1.92
C ARG A 247 5.05 -18.37 2.89
N PHE A 248 5.09 -17.08 3.22
CA PHE A 248 4.27 -16.55 4.30
C PHE A 248 3.44 -15.36 3.87
N CYS A 249 2.22 -15.30 4.39
CA CYS A 249 1.52 -14.04 4.57
C CYS A 249 2.01 -13.44 5.89
N VAL A 250 2.58 -12.24 5.80
CA VAL A 250 2.99 -11.45 6.96
C VAL A 250 1.83 -10.54 7.33
N ILE A 251 1.35 -10.64 8.57
CA ILE A 251 0.44 -9.67 9.17
C ILE A 251 1.29 -8.67 9.94
N ALA A 252 1.36 -7.45 9.46
CA ALA A 252 2.09 -6.37 10.07
C ALA A 252 1.11 -5.42 10.78
N GLY A 253 1.16 -5.39 12.10
CA GLY A 253 0.42 -4.46 12.94
C GLY A 253 1.35 -3.38 13.49
N GLY A 254 0.86 -2.15 13.62
CA GLY A 254 1.66 -1.08 14.24
C GLY A 254 0.93 0.24 14.37
N ASP A 255 1.53 1.08 15.18
CA ASP A 255 1.28 2.53 15.23
C ASP A 255 2.47 3.28 14.63
N HIS A 256 2.70 4.54 14.99
CA HIS A 256 3.80 5.35 14.46
C HIS A 256 5.18 5.00 15.08
N GLU A 257 5.22 4.31 16.22
CA GLU A 257 6.44 4.10 17.02
C GLU A 257 6.68 2.64 17.38
N THR A 258 5.66 1.79 17.25
CA THR A 258 5.69 0.39 17.71
C THR A 258 5.13 -0.52 16.63
N SER A 259 5.71 -1.69 16.44
CA SER A 259 5.18 -2.69 15.52
C SER A 259 5.14 -4.09 16.10
N GLU A 260 4.31 -4.95 15.51
CA GLU A 260 4.20 -6.37 15.80
C GLU A 260 3.90 -7.14 14.53
N GLN A 261 4.54 -8.28 14.33
CA GLN A 261 4.31 -9.07 13.13
C GLN A 261 3.99 -10.54 13.44
N ARG A 262 3.14 -11.11 12.57
CA ARG A 262 2.76 -12.52 12.58
C ARG A 262 2.93 -13.13 11.19
N LEU A 263 3.16 -14.44 11.14
CA LEU A 263 3.30 -15.22 9.91
C LEU A 263 2.18 -16.26 9.80
N ILE A 264 1.62 -16.38 8.59
CA ILE A 264 0.76 -17.49 8.18
C ILE A 264 1.50 -18.24 7.08
N ASP A 265 1.69 -19.55 7.23
CA ASP A 265 2.27 -20.40 6.18
C ASP A 265 1.25 -20.56 5.04
N LEU A 266 1.58 -20.04 3.86
CA LEU A 266 0.69 -20.03 2.69
C LEU A 266 0.40 -21.44 2.12
N SER A 267 1.22 -22.43 2.47
CA SER A 267 0.94 -23.84 2.17
C SER A 267 -0.06 -24.47 3.14
N ARG A 268 -0.31 -23.81 4.28
CA ARG A 268 -1.21 -24.23 5.35
C ARG A 268 -2.06 -23.04 5.83
N PRO A 269 -2.83 -22.41 4.94
CA PRO A 269 -3.53 -21.17 5.22
C PRO A 269 -4.61 -21.29 6.31
N ASP A 270 -4.95 -22.50 6.72
CA ASP A 270 -5.91 -22.79 7.79
C ASP A 270 -5.28 -22.72 9.20
N GLU A 271 -3.95 -22.71 9.31
CA GLU A 271 -3.26 -22.58 10.59
C GLU A 271 -3.33 -21.15 11.14
N PRO A 272 -3.40 -20.98 12.48
CA PRO A 272 -3.46 -19.64 13.06
C PRO A 272 -2.14 -18.88 12.83
N PRO A 273 -2.20 -17.53 12.75
CA PRO A 273 -1.03 -16.71 12.56
C PRO A 273 -0.07 -16.81 13.77
N ARG A 274 1.19 -17.05 13.48
CA ARG A 274 2.23 -17.18 14.48
C ARG A 274 2.88 -15.84 14.79
N LEU A 275 2.83 -15.42 16.05
CA LEU A 275 3.52 -14.22 16.52
C LEU A 275 5.05 -14.39 16.43
N ILE A 276 5.75 -13.35 15.96
CA ILE A 276 7.23 -13.29 15.91
C ILE A 276 7.79 -12.80 17.25
N ALA A 277 7.46 -11.57 17.62
CA ALA A 277 7.80 -11.00 18.93
C ALA A 277 6.65 -10.12 19.40
N ALA A 278 6.33 -10.17 20.70
CA ALA A 278 5.31 -9.32 21.27
C ALA A 278 5.72 -7.84 21.16
N ARG A 279 4.72 -6.97 21.00
CA ARG A 279 4.90 -5.52 20.95
C ARG A 279 5.58 -4.98 22.22
N GLU A 280 6.54 -4.10 22.01
CA GLU A 280 7.27 -3.37 23.06
C GLU A 280 7.25 -1.90 22.67
N GLY A 281 6.75 -1.02 23.56
CA GLY A 281 6.58 0.40 23.26
C GLY A 281 7.86 1.05 22.73
N GLY A 282 7.79 1.71 21.58
CA GLY A 282 8.91 2.34 20.89
C GLY A 282 9.81 1.38 20.10
N VAL A 283 9.50 0.07 20.08
CA VAL A 283 10.25 -0.91 19.26
C VAL A 283 9.50 -1.20 17.98
N GLN A 284 10.19 -0.96 16.87
CA GLN A 284 9.72 -1.29 15.52
C GLN A 284 10.52 -2.46 14.95
N TYR A 285 9.87 -3.34 14.21
CA TYR A 285 10.56 -4.37 13.45
C TYR A 285 9.76 -4.82 12.22
N SER A 286 10.49 -5.24 11.20
CA SER A 286 9.96 -5.95 10.02
C SER A 286 10.75 -7.24 9.81
N VAL A 287 10.11 -8.24 9.16
CA VAL A 287 10.70 -9.56 8.98
C VAL A 287 10.71 -10.00 7.52
N ALA A 288 11.77 -10.71 7.15
CA ALA A 288 11.85 -11.53 5.93
C ALA A 288 12.38 -12.92 6.31
N ASP A 289 11.99 -13.95 5.55
CA ASP A 289 12.38 -15.32 5.82
C ASP A 289 13.33 -15.88 4.74
N ARG A 290 14.26 -16.73 5.18
CA ARG A 290 15.12 -17.52 4.30
C ARG A 290 15.36 -18.88 4.91
N GLY A 291 14.79 -19.89 4.32
CA GLY A 291 14.93 -21.27 4.83
C GLY A 291 14.37 -21.45 6.24
N SER A 292 15.26 -21.69 7.22
CA SER A 292 14.90 -21.86 8.64
C SER A 292 15.21 -20.63 9.49
N GLU A 293 15.53 -19.50 8.89
CA GLU A 293 15.97 -18.27 9.56
C GLU A 293 15.10 -17.08 9.16
N LEU A 294 14.90 -16.19 10.13
CA LEU A 294 14.31 -14.87 9.92
C LEU A 294 15.40 -13.81 9.94
N PHE A 295 15.28 -12.83 9.07
CA PHE A 295 16.03 -11.58 9.04
C PHE A 295 15.09 -10.47 9.49
N ILE A 296 15.53 -9.67 10.42
CA ILE A 296 14.67 -8.72 11.14
C ILE A 296 15.35 -7.37 11.18
N LEU A 297 14.75 -6.38 10.52
CA LEU A 297 15.14 -4.98 10.64
C LEU A 297 14.47 -4.41 11.90
N THR A 298 15.23 -3.77 12.80
CA THR A 298 14.68 -3.27 14.05
C THR A 298 15.50 -2.11 14.65
N ASN A 299 14.80 -1.26 15.42
CA ASN A 299 15.41 -0.22 16.25
C ASN A 299 15.64 -0.66 17.70
N ALA A 300 15.46 -1.91 18.00
CA ALA A 300 15.58 -2.48 19.34
C ALA A 300 16.97 -2.29 19.96
N ASP A 301 17.06 -2.32 21.30
CA ASP A 301 18.30 -2.11 22.08
C ASP A 301 18.94 -0.73 21.86
N GLY A 302 18.13 0.29 21.60
CA GLY A 302 18.60 1.67 21.36
C GLY A 302 19.22 1.91 19.98
N ALA A 303 18.99 1.03 19.00
CA ALA A 303 19.46 1.17 17.63
C ALA A 303 18.55 2.16 16.85
N ILE A 304 18.60 3.44 17.19
CA ILE A 304 17.70 4.48 16.63
C ILE A 304 17.79 4.61 15.10
N ASP A 305 18.93 4.30 14.49
CA ASP A 305 19.13 4.26 13.04
C ASP A 305 18.92 2.84 12.47
N PHE A 306 18.29 1.97 13.23
CA PHE A 306 18.03 0.57 12.94
C PHE A 306 19.27 -0.32 12.77
N LYS A 307 19.06 -1.61 12.89
CA LYS A 307 20.01 -2.70 12.68
C LYS A 307 19.30 -3.91 12.10
N ILE A 308 20.04 -4.88 11.56
CA ILE A 308 19.45 -6.15 11.13
C ILE A 308 19.94 -7.26 12.05
N VAL A 309 19.00 -8.01 12.59
CA VAL A 309 19.25 -9.19 13.41
C VAL A 309 18.70 -10.43 12.71
N THR A 310 19.15 -11.61 13.10
CA THR A 310 18.56 -12.89 12.69
C THR A 310 18.01 -13.66 13.87
N ALA A 311 17.04 -14.53 13.61
CA ALA A 311 16.49 -15.47 14.58
C ALA A 311 16.10 -16.78 13.88
N PRO A 312 16.14 -17.94 14.57
CA PRO A 312 15.59 -19.16 14.02
C PRO A 312 14.09 -19.02 13.76
N LEU A 313 13.60 -19.40 12.58
CA LEU A 313 12.17 -19.41 12.29
C LEU A 313 11.39 -20.26 13.30
N ALA A 314 11.99 -21.32 13.84
CA ALA A 314 11.38 -22.17 14.86
C ALA A 314 11.27 -21.51 16.25
N ALA A 315 12.08 -20.49 16.55
CA ALA A 315 12.14 -19.77 17.81
C ALA A 315 12.38 -18.27 17.56
N PRO A 316 11.36 -17.54 17.02
CA PRO A 316 11.54 -16.19 16.49
C PRO A 316 11.56 -15.10 17.57
N GLU A 317 11.33 -15.49 18.84
CA GLU A 317 11.13 -14.57 19.94
C GLU A 317 12.37 -13.67 20.16
N ARG A 318 12.14 -12.47 20.67
CA ARG A 318 13.13 -11.43 20.94
C ARG A 318 14.44 -11.92 21.59
N ALA A 319 14.34 -12.88 22.52
CA ALA A 319 15.49 -13.43 23.22
C ALA A 319 16.50 -14.17 22.31
N ASN A 320 16.05 -14.58 21.13
CA ASN A 320 16.85 -15.32 20.14
C ASN A 320 17.42 -14.43 19.03
N TRP A 321 17.17 -13.12 19.07
CA TRP A 321 17.70 -12.19 18.08
C TRP A 321 19.22 -12.04 18.22
N ARG A 322 19.94 -12.10 17.11
CA ARG A 322 21.40 -11.98 17.03
C ARG A 322 21.77 -11.00 15.93
N ASP A 323 22.67 -10.06 16.22
CA ASP A 323 23.10 -9.05 15.25
C ASP A 323 23.75 -9.72 14.03
N LEU A 324 23.22 -9.43 12.85
CA LEU A 324 23.83 -9.71 11.55
C LEU A 324 24.50 -8.45 11.02
N ILE A 325 23.79 -7.34 11.00
CA ILE A 325 24.30 -6.00 10.72
C ILE A 325 24.14 -5.20 12.00
N ALA A 326 25.26 -4.97 12.66
CA ALA A 326 25.27 -4.23 13.92
C ALA A 326 24.84 -2.78 13.73
N TYR A 327 24.27 -2.19 14.75
CA TYR A 327 23.91 -0.77 14.79
C TYR A 327 25.13 0.13 14.50
N ARG A 328 24.95 1.10 13.62
CA ARG A 328 25.97 2.09 13.24
C ARG A 328 25.36 3.49 13.38
N PRO A 329 25.69 4.24 14.44
CA PRO A 329 25.20 5.62 14.59
C PRO A 329 25.47 6.48 13.35
N GLY A 330 24.43 7.18 12.85
CA GLY A 330 24.53 8.03 11.66
C GLY A 330 24.43 7.29 10.31
N THR A 331 24.22 5.97 10.33
CA THR A 331 23.86 5.18 9.15
C THR A 331 22.48 4.60 9.38
N TYR A 332 21.47 5.23 8.82
CA TYR A 332 20.08 4.80 8.95
C TYR A 332 19.78 3.68 7.95
N VAL A 333 19.40 2.50 8.43
CA VAL A 333 18.93 1.41 7.58
C VAL A 333 17.45 1.65 7.32
N LEU A 334 17.13 2.12 6.13
CA LEU A 334 15.77 2.49 5.73
C LEU A 334 14.90 1.28 5.48
N ASP A 335 15.47 0.29 4.77
CA ASP A 335 14.77 -0.94 4.37
C ASP A 335 15.78 -2.02 3.97
N PHE A 336 15.29 -3.25 3.83
CA PHE A 336 16.08 -4.34 3.25
C PHE A 336 15.20 -5.29 2.43
N GLU A 337 15.77 -5.82 1.37
CA GLU A 337 15.18 -6.89 0.57
C GLU A 337 16.04 -8.16 0.70
N LEU A 338 15.36 -9.30 0.84
CA LEU A 338 16.00 -10.59 0.97
C LEU A 338 15.75 -11.45 -0.26
N TYR A 339 16.81 -12.02 -0.78
CA TYR A 339 16.82 -12.98 -1.89
C TYR A 339 17.45 -14.29 -1.45
N SER A 340 17.34 -15.36 -2.24
CA SER A 340 17.91 -16.67 -1.89
C SER A 340 19.40 -16.62 -1.57
N GLY A 341 20.18 -15.83 -2.30
CA GLY A 341 21.64 -15.71 -2.17
C GLY A 341 22.12 -14.37 -1.62
N HIS A 342 21.29 -13.35 -1.57
CA HIS A 342 21.71 -11.98 -1.29
C HIS A 342 20.74 -11.26 -0.35
N MET A 343 21.28 -10.30 0.40
CA MET A 343 20.51 -9.28 1.11
C MET A 343 20.89 -7.91 0.55
N VAL A 344 19.90 -7.11 0.22
CA VAL A 344 20.06 -5.75 -0.27
C VAL A 344 19.55 -4.80 0.81
N ARG A 345 20.34 -3.82 1.21
CA ARG A 345 19.95 -2.80 2.16
C ARG A 345 19.89 -1.44 1.47
N LEU A 346 18.85 -0.71 1.75
CA LEU A 346 18.77 0.72 1.45
C LEU A 346 19.17 1.47 2.72
N GLU A 347 20.33 2.11 2.69
CA GLU A 347 20.89 2.85 3.82
C GLU A 347 20.93 4.35 3.50
N ARG A 348 20.94 5.20 4.53
CA ARG A 348 21.16 6.62 4.40
C ARG A 348 22.25 7.07 5.37
N ALA A 349 23.29 7.68 4.83
CA ALA A 349 24.36 8.31 5.61
C ALA A 349 24.70 9.68 5.00
N ASN A 350 24.96 10.69 5.82
CA ASN A 350 25.25 12.06 5.35
C ASN A 350 24.17 12.59 4.37
N ALA A 351 22.91 12.30 4.66
CA ALA A 351 21.73 12.66 3.86
C ALA A 351 21.61 11.97 2.48
N LEU A 352 22.57 11.15 2.07
CA LEU A 352 22.53 10.43 0.78
C LEU A 352 22.11 8.97 0.97
N PRO A 353 21.17 8.46 0.14
CA PRO A 353 20.84 7.05 0.12
C PRO A 353 21.94 6.23 -0.57
N SER A 354 22.10 4.98 -0.18
CA SER A 354 22.98 4.02 -0.84
C SER A 354 22.34 2.62 -0.82
N ILE A 355 22.61 1.86 -1.87
CA ILE A 355 22.20 0.45 -1.97
C ILE A 355 23.44 -0.40 -1.66
N VAL A 356 23.37 -1.21 -0.62
CA VAL A 356 24.45 -2.13 -0.20
C VAL A 356 23.97 -3.55 -0.39
N ILE A 357 24.72 -4.33 -1.17
CA ILE A 357 24.43 -5.73 -1.47
C ILE A 357 25.38 -6.59 -0.66
N ARG A 358 24.83 -7.57 0.08
CA ARG A 358 25.56 -8.57 0.84
C ARG A 358 25.35 -9.96 0.22
N ASP A 359 26.42 -10.63 -0.12
CA ASP A 359 26.39 -12.06 -0.40
C ASP A 359 26.21 -12.84 0.90
N LEU A 360 25.17 -13.66 0.98
CA LEU A 360 24.82 -14.39 2.19
C LEU A 360 25.66 -15.65 2.43
N ALA A 361 26.39 -16.13 1.42
CA ALA A 361 27.25 -17.27 1.57
C ALA A 361 28.66 -16.87 2.04
N THR A 362 29.19 -15.76 1.53
CA THR A 362 30.55 -15.29 1.85
C THR A 362 30.54 -14.20 2.94
N GLY A 363 29.44 -13.45 3.07
CA GLY A 363 29.34 -12.27 3.91
C GLY A 363 30.01 -11.02 3.31
N GLU A 364 30.51 -11.09 2.07
CA GLU A 364 31.09 -9.93 1.38
C GLU A 364 30.02 -8.91 1.04
N GLU A 365 30.39 -7.64 1.09
CA GLU A 365 29.50 -6.53 0.81
C GLU A 365 30.10 -5.57 -0.23
N HIS A 366 29.25 -5.01 -1.07
CA HIS A 366 29.58 -3.89 -1.94
C HIS A 366 28.40 -2.93 -2.06
N ALA A 367 28.70 -1.65 -2.29
CA ALA A 367 27.70 -0.63 -2.56
C ALA A 367 27.64 -0.34 -4.07
N ILE A 368 26.45 0.03 -4.55
CA ILE A 368 26.29 0.58 -5.89
C ILE A 368 26.76 2.05 -5.85
N ALA A 369 27.70 2.38 -6.73
CA ALA A 369 28.23 3.75 -6.82
C ALA A 369 27.40 4.59 -7.79
N PHE A 370 27.18 5.86 -7.41
CA PHE A 370 26.52 6.88 -8.23
C PHE A 370 27.40 8.12 -8.28
N ASP A 371 27.54 8.73 -9.45
CA ASP A 371 28.49 9.85 -9.66
C ASP A 371 27.91 11.21 -9.23
N GLU A 372 26.60 11.34 -9.08
CA GLU A 372 25.96 12.61 -8.76
C GLU A 372 26.01 12.93 -7.27
N ALA A 373 26.10 14.22 -6.96
CA ALA A 373 26.23 14.69 -5.58
C ALA A 373 24.91 14.64 -4.78
N ALA A 374 23.76 14.57 -5.47
CA ALA A 374 22.43 14.47 -4.86
C ALA A 374 21.49 13.68 -5.76
N TYR A 375 20.86 12.68 -5.19
CA TYR A 375 19.94 11.77 -5.89
C TYR A 375 19.00 11.10 -4.89
N SER A 376 17.94 10.49 -5.40
CA SER A 376 17.07 9.58 -4.65
C SER A 376 17.20 8.15 -5.18
N LEU A 377 17.03 7.19 -4.30
CA LEU A 377 17.02 5.76 -4.58
C LEU A 377 15.83 5.12 -3.88
N ASP A 378 15.17 4.19 -4.59
CA ASP A 378 14.21 3.26 -4.00
C ASP A 378 14.48 1.87 -4.55
N THR A 379 14.42 0.85 -3.71
CA THR A 379 14.50 -0.54 -4.15
C THR A 379 13.12 -1.06 -4.48
N HIS A 380 13.03 -1.99 -5.43
CA HIS A 380 11.78 -2.59 -5.85
C HIS A 380 11.91 -4.10 -5.86
N GLY A 381 11.25 -4.76 -4.92
CA GLY A 381 11.14 -6.21 -4.92
C GLY A 381 10.51 -6.71 -6.23
N GLY A 382 11.02 -7.82 -6.74
CA GLY A 382 10.37 -8.57 -7.81
C GLY A 382 9.45 -9.62 -7.23
N TYR A 383 8.96 -10.50 -8.10
CA TYR A 383 8.20 -11.69 -7.67
C TYR A 383 9.11 -12.86 -7.31
N GLU A 384 10.33 -12.90 -7.86
CA GLU A 384 11.24 -14.04 -7.74
C GLU A 384 12.23 -13.86 -6.59
N PHE A 385 12.20 -14.79 -5.64
CA PHE A 385 13.15 -14.85 -4.53
C PHE A 385 14.53 -15.38 -4.98
N ASP A 386 14.54 -16.38 -5.87
CA ASP A 386 15.76 -16.94 -6.42
C ASP A 386 16.15 -16.20 -7.72
N THR A 387 16.78 -15.06 -7.55
CA THR A 387 17.22 -14.20 -8.66
C THR A 387 18.55 -13.53 -8.33
N THR A 388 19.30 -13.20 -9.38
CA THR A 388 20.52 -12.35 -9.33
C THR A 388 20.25 -10.94 -9.88
N THR A 389 18.98 -10.60 -10.13
CA THR A 389 18.59 -9.30 -10.68
C THR A 389 17.98 -8.44 -9.57
N LEU A 390 18.62 -7.32 -9.27
CA LEU A 390 18.05 -6.26 -8.42
C LEU A 390 17.36 -5.23 -9.30
N ARG A 391 16.20 -4.75 -8.84
CA ARG A 391 15.46 -3.62 -9.42
C ARG A 391 15.50 -2.44 -8.46
N PHE A 392 15.80 -1.28 -8.97
CA PHE A 392 15.78 -0.05 -8.19
C PHE A 392 15.41 1.15 -9.07
N SER A 393 14.88 2.19 -8.47
CA SER A 393 14.70 3.50 -9.10
C SER A 393 15.85 4.42 -8.70
N TYR A 394 16.32 5.17 -9.66
CA TYR A 394 17.27 6.26 -9.48
C TYR A 394 16.70 7.53 -10.09
N SER A 395 16.79 8.61 -9.37
CA SER A 395 16.37 9.91 -9.88
C SER A 395 17.28 11.01 -9.32
N SER A 396 17.62 11.98 -10.15
CA SER A 396 18.45 13.13 -9.79
C SER A 396 17.87 14.40 -10.40
N MET A 397 18.59 15.52 -10.22
CA MET A 397 18.22 16.79 -10.88
C MET A 397 18.50 16.79 -12.39
N THR A 398 19.26 15.80 -12.88
CA THR A 398 19.69 15.71 -14.28
C THR A 398 19.24 14.43 -14.98
N THR A 399 18.71 13.45 -14.22
CA THR A 399 18.28 12.14 -14.75
C THR A 399 16.88 11.82 -14.27
#